data_3d155954e333e85868a13eb91e68044c
#
_entry.id   3d155954e333e85868a13eb91e68044c
#
_cell.length_a   1.000
_cell.length_b   1.000
_cell.length_c   1.000
_cell.angle_alpha   90.00
_cell.angle_beta   90.00
_cell.angle_gamma   90.00
#
_symmetry.space_group_name_H-M   'P 1'
#
loop_
_entity.id
_entity.type
_entity.pdbx_description
1 polymer ?
#
loop_
_entity_poly.entity_id
_entity_poly.type
_entity_poly.pdbx_seq_one_letter_code
_entity_poly.pdbx_strand_id
1 'polypeptide(L)'
;MKTHLFSLVGLLVCPFLFSQILTVSDGSSVSINSGSSITIDGLEIAPADTYTISGANDVSRSATAATAGTNSSVSRVYSTSALLSGFTGTLTFSYLEGELNDIVEGDLVLELQADDDSWTTYTGTVDEVNNTVSYTFNDPVSFKAVTASSAD
;
A
#
# COMPACT_ATOMS: atom_id res chain seq x y z
N MET A 1 -46.14 -38.35 15.57
CA MET A 1 -44.71 -38.11 15.28
C MET A 1 -44.56 -36.68 14.81
N LYS A 2 -43.96 -35.78 15.60
CA LYS A 2 -43.68 -34.39 15.23
C LYS A 2 -42.20 -34.30 14.89
N THR A 3 -41.89 -34.10 13.62
CA THR A 3 -40.52 -33.95 13.10
C THR A 3 -40.09 -32.51 13.31
N HIS A 4 -39.13 -32.28 14.18
CA HIS A 4 -38.47 -30.96 14.36
C HIS A 4 -37.36 -30.79 13.33
N LEU A 5 -37.58 -29.86 12.39
CA LEU A 5 -36.58 -29.44 11.42
C LEU A 5 -35.65 -28.42 12.10
N PHE A 6 -34.42 -28.82 12.42
CA PHE A 6 -33.38 -27.92 12.91
C PHE A 6 -32.78 -27.19 11.70
N SER A 7 -33.06 -25.88 11.59
CA SER A 7 -32.40 -25.00 10.62
C SER A 7 -31.07 -24.53 11.21
N LEU A 8 -29.97 -25.08 10.68
CA LEU A 8 -28.63 -24.65 11.02
C LEU A 8 -28.29 -23.40 10.19
N VAL A 9 -28.44 -22.21 10.78
CA VAL A 9 -27.97 -20.96 10.18
C VAL A 9 -26.46 -20.89 10.40
N GLY A 10 -25.69 -21.26 9.36
CA GLY A 10 -24.25 -21.09 9.36
C GLY A 10 -23.90 -19.61 9.22
N LEU A 11 -23.40 -19.01 10.29
CA LEU A 11 -22.81 -17.66 10.26
C LEU A 11 -21.47 -17.73 9.50
N LEU A 12 -21.48 -17.30 8.23
CA LEU A 12 -20.27 -17.17 7.42
C LEU A 12 -19.47 -15.95 7.94
N VAL A 13 -18.58 -16.19 8.89
CA VAL A 13 -17.57 -15.16 9.28
C VAL A 13 -16.54 -15.13 8.15
N CYS A 14 -16.61 -14.10 7.31
CA CYS A 14 -15.57 -13.84 6.33
C CYS A 14 -14.38 -13.23 7.09
N PRO A 15 -13.25 -13.93 7.27
CA PRO A 15 -12.06 -13.33 7.85
C PRO A 15 -11.54 -12.28 6.86
N PHE A 16 -11.34 -11.04 7.32
CA PHE A 16 -10.55 -10.06 6.60
C PHE A 16 -9.12 -10.61 6.53
N LEU A 17 -8.75 -11.18 5.40
CA LEU A 17 -7.39 -11.68 5.15
C LEU A 17 -6.51 -10.46 4.83
N PHE A 18 -5.84 -9.93 5.84
CA PHE A 18 -4.65 -9.11 5.60
C PHE A 18 -3.55 -10.07 5.15
N SER A 19 -3.07 -9.92 3.92
CA SER A 19 -1.90 -10.66 3.47
C SER A 19 -0.67 -9.91 3.98
N GLN A 20 0.05 -10.50 4.92
CA GLN A 20 1.37 -10.07 5.32
C GLN A 20 2.35 -10.52 4.23
N ILE A 21 3.03 -9.59 3.57
CA ILE A 21 3.83 -9.87 2.36
C ILE A 21 5.33 -9.68 2.56
N LEU A 22 5.73 -8.94 3.59
CA LEU A 22 7.12 -8.83 4.05
C LEU A 22 7.13 -8.71 5.57
N THR A 23 7.94 -9.53 6.24
CA THR A 23 8.21 -9.43 7.67
C THR A 23 9.70 -9.25 7.89
N VAL A 24 10.06 -8.18 8.60
CA VAL A 24 11.41 -7.96 9.11
C VAL A 24 11.37 -8.16 10.61
N SER A 25 11.92 -9.27 11.11
CA SER A 25 11.91 -9.63 12.53
C SER A 25 12.70 -8.62 13.38
N ASP A 26 12.40 -8.58 14.68
CA ASP A 26 13.17 -7.78 15.63
C ASP A 26 14.67 -8.13 15.58
N GLY A 27 15.52 -7.13 15.63
CA GLY A 27 16.98 -7.29 15.49
C GLY A 27 17.48 -7.60 14.09
N SER A 28 16.58 -7.72 13.07
CA SER A 28 16.93 -7.93 11.67
C SER A 28 16.74 -6.66 10.86
N SER A 29 17.21 -6.67 9.61
CA SER A 29 16.98 -5.58 8.65
C SER A 29 17.02 -6.08 7.21
N VAL A 30 16.36 -5.34 6.33
CA VAL A 30 16.46 -5.47 4.87
C VAL A 30 17.08 -4.19 4.34
N SER A 31 18.23 -4.28 3.68
CA SER A 31 18.88 -3.15 3.04
C SER A 31 18.73 -3.21 1.53
N ILE A 32 18.27 -2.14 0.94
CA ILE A 32 18.13 -1.93 -0.50
C ILE A 32 19.24 -0.97 -0.92
N ASN A 33 20.21 -1.46 -1.69
CA ASN A 33 21.33 -0.63 -2.11
C ASN A 33 20.90 0.40 -3.17
N SER A 34 21.60 1.52 -3.24
CA SER A 34 21.44 2.49 -4.33
C SER A 34 21.56 1.80 -5.70
N GLY A 35 20.65 2.12 -6.61
CA GLY A 35 20.55 1.50 -7.94
C GLY A 35 19.91 0.10 -7.96
N SER A 36 19.40 -0.36 -6.82
CA SER A 36 18.59 -1.59 -6.71
C SER A 36 17.18 -1.25 -6.26
N SER A 37 16.24 -2.17 -6.44
CA SER A 37 14.88 -2.05 -5.92
C SER A 37 14.40 -3.35 -5.28
N ILE A 38 13.37 -3.26 -4.47
CA ILE A 38 12.58 -4.39 -4.00
C ILE A 38 11.13 -4.17 -4.41
N THR A 39 10.50 -5.23 -4.91
CA THR A 39 9.05 -5.22 -5.21
C THR A 39 8.32 -6.09 -4.20
N ILE A 40 7.33 -5.51 -3.55
CA ILE A 40 6.52 -6.15 -2.51
C ILE A 40 5.07 -6.16 -3.02
N ASP A 41 4.67 -7.26 -3.68
CA ASP A 41 3.32 -7.50 -4.21
C ASP A 41 2.74 -6.31 -5.04
N GLY A 42 3.61 -5.66 -5.86
CA GLY A 42 3.23 -4.54 -6.72
C GLY A 42 3.59 -3.15 -6.18
N LEU A 43 4.14 -3.04 -4.98
CA LEU A 43 4.82 -1.83 -4.51
C LEU A 43 6.32 -1.99 -4.73
N GLU A 44 6.90 -1.22 -5.65
CA GLU A 44 8.36 -1.16 -5.83
C GLU A 44 8.94 0.01 -5.05
N ILE A 45 10.00 -0.28 -4.31
CA ILE A 45 10.79 0.68 -3.53
C ILE A 45 12.18 0.72 -4.14
N ALA A 46 12.53 1.80 -4.83
CA ALA A 46 13.81 2.04 -5.48
C ALA A 46 14.49 3.27 -4.86
N PRO A 47 15.29 3.10 -3.79
CA PRO A 47 15.89 4.21 -3.09
C PRO A 47 17.01 4.88 -3.90
N ALA A 48 17.18 6.20 -3.73
CA ALA A 48 18.28 6.97 -4.33
C ALA A 48 19.62 6.60 -3.68
N ASP A 49 19.62 6.46 -2.37
CA ASP A 49 20.77 6.01 -1.55
C ASP A 49 20.41 4.66 -0.90
N THR A 50 21.38 3.99 -0.27
CA THR A 50 21.10 2.75 0.47
C THR A 50 20.06 3.02 1.55
N TYR A 51 18.93 2.31 1.48
CA TYR A 51 17.82 2.42 2.40
C TYR A 51 17.67 1.13 3.21
N THR A 52 17.41 1.25 4.50
CA THR A 52 17.29 0.09 5.39
C THR A 52 15.94 0.08 6.09
N ILE A 53 15.18 -0.99 5.87
CA ILE A 53 13.98 -1.31 6.63
C ILE A 53 14.41 -2.13 7.83
N SER A 54 14.32 -1.57 9.03
CA SER A 54 14.70 -2.26 10.28
C SER A 54 13.49 -2.95 10.89
N GLY A 55 13.70 -4.06 11.57
CA GLY A 55 12.67 -4.78 12.34
C GLY A 55 12.46 -4.19 13.75
N ALA A 56 11.33 -4.52 14.42
CA ALA A 56 10.22 -5.32 13.87
C ALA A 56 9.33 -4.49 12.93
N ASN A 57 9.21 -4.90 11.67
CA ASN A 57 8.36 -4.21 10.72
C ASN A 57 7.70 -5.23 9.77
N ASP A 58 6.40 -5.11 9.60
CA ASP A 58 5.60 -5.90 8.69
C ASP A 58 5.02 -4.99 7.61
N VAL A 59 5.16 -5.39 6.35
CA VAL A 59 4.43 -4.79 5.24
C VAL A 59 3.24 -5.70 4.93
N SER A 60 2.05 -5.13 4.93
CA SER A 60 0.81 -5.81 4.62
C SER A 60 0.07 -5.10 3.49
N ARG A 61 -0.78 -5.84 2.79
CA ARG A 61 -1.68 -5.28 1.76
C ARG A 61 -3.14 -5.54 2.15
N SER A 62 -3.96 -4.51 2.04
CA SER A 62 -5.42 -4.58 2.12
C SER A 62 -6.03 -4.41 0.73
N ALA A 63 -7.12 -5.12 0.45
CA ALA A 63 -7.97 -4.93 -0.71
C ALA A 63 -9.14 -3.97 -0.42
N THR A 64 -9.10 -3.27 0.71
CA THR A 64 -10.10 -2.28 1.11
C THR A 64 -9.55 -0.89 0.84
N ALA A 65 -10.28 -0.08 0.10
CA ALA A 65 -9.93 1.31 -0.17
C ALA A 65 -9.82 2.10 1.14
N ALA A 66 -8.86 3.01 1.20
CA ALA A 66 -8.73 4.01 2.26
C ALA A 66 -9.43 5.31 1.84
N THR A 67 -9.73 6.16 2.81
CA THR A 67 -10.05 7.57 2.53
C THR A 67 -8.73 8.34 2.58
N ALA A 68 -8.20 8.70 1.42
CA ALA A 68 -6.98 9.48 1.27
C ALA A 68 -7.38 10.90 0.85
N GLY A 69 -7.09 11.88 1.70
CA GLY A 69 -7.64 13.23 1.51
C GLY A 69 -9.18 13.24 1.58
N THR A 70 -9.83 13.79 0.58
CA THR A 70 -11.31 13.82 0.45
C THR A 70 -11.84 12.64 -0.35
N ASN A 71 -10.98 11.91 -1.09
CA ASN A 71 -11.34 10.87 -2.02
C ASN A 71 -11.10 9.46 -1.47
N SER A 72 -11.87 8.49 -1.98
CA SER A 72 -11.61 7.08 -1.76
C SER A 72 -10.44 6.65 -2.65
N SER A 73 -9.52 5.85 -2.12
CA SER A 73 -8.42 5.31 -2.89
C SER A 73 -8.85 4.13 -3.78
N VAL A 74 -7.94 3.66 -4.62
CA VAL A 74 -8.05 2.34 -5.23
C VAL A 74 -8.16 1.26 -4.15
N SER A 75 -8.73 0.08 -4.49
CA SER A 75 -8.91 -1.04 -3.56
C SER A 75 -7.60 -1.82 -3.35
N ARG A 76 -6.51 -1.08 -3.10
CA ARG A 76 -5.18 -1.59 -2.78
C ARG A 76 -4.46 -0.58 -1.87
N VAL A 77 -4.14 -1.00 -0.66
CA VAL A 77 -3.45 -0.17 0.33
C VAL A 77 -2.33 -1.00 0.94
N TYR A 78 -1.10 -0.51 0.88
CA TYR A 78 0.02 -1.07 1.62
C TYR A 78 0.16 -0.34 2.95
N SER A 79 0.39 -1.09 4.02
CA SER A 79 0.60 -0.53 5.36
C SER A 79 1.80 -1.19 6.01
N THR A 80 2.56 -0.43 6.79
CA THR A 80 3.69 -0.93 7.57
C THR A 80 3.37 -0.85 9.05
N SER A 81 3.87 -1.81 9.83
CA SER A 81 3.67 -1.80 11.28
C SER A 81 4.56 -0.80 12.02
N ALA A 82 5.64 -0.36 11.37
CA ALA A 82 6.51 0.71 11.85
C ALA A 82 6.78 1.70 10.71
N LEU A 83 6.95 2.96 11.07
CA LEU A 83 7.19 4.05 10.13
C LEU A 83 8.43 3.79 9.25
N LEU A 84 8.30 3.91 7.94
CA LEU A 84 9.42 3.96 7.01
C LEU A 84 9.92 5.40 6.95
N SER A 85 11.05 5.69 7.60
CA SER A 85 11.54 7.04 7.84
C SER A 85 12.65 7.44 6.86
N GLY A 86 12.61 8.70 6.42
CA GLY A 86 13.71 9.31 5.68
C GLY A 86 13.98 8.70 4.31
N PHE A 87 12.95 8.17 3.65
CA PHE A 87 13.07 7.60 2.31
C PHE A 87 13.30 8.70 1.27
N THR A 88 14.29 8.50 0.39
CA THR A 88 14.51 9.23 -0.86
C THR A 88 14.59 8.23 -2.00
N GLY A 89 14.10 8.58 -3.19
CA GLY A 89 14.07 7.68 -4.33
C GLY A 89 12.68 7.55 -4.95
N THR A 90 12.45 6.49 -5.70
CA THR A 90 11.18 6.29 -6.43
C THR A 90 10.35 5.21 -5.77
N LEU A 91 9.07 5.51 -5.54
CA LEU A 91 8.04 4.53 -5.28
C LEU A 91 7.23 4.32 -6.56
N THR A 92 7.01 3.04 -6.93
CA THR A 92 6.10 2.67 -8.02
C THR A 92 5.01 1.78 -7.45
N PHE A 93 3.79 2.25 -7.56
CA PHE A 93 2.59 1.57 -7.09
C PHE A 93 1.89 0.94 -8.30
N SER A 94 1.75 -0.40 -8.31
CA SER A 94 1.00 -1.12 -9.34
C SER A 94 -0.41 -1.43 -8.85
N TYR A 95 -1.39 -1.34 -9.75
CA TYR A 95 -2.79 -1.64 -9.49
C TYR A 95 -3.34 -2.61 -10.55
N LEU A 96 -4.54 -3.10 -10.34
CA LEU A 96 -5.31 -3.84 -11.34
C LEU A 96 -6.53 -3.01 -11.73
N GLU A 97 -7.00 -3.14 -12.97
CA GLU A 97 -8.22 -2.48 -13.47
C GLU A 97 -9.43 -2.63 -12.52
N GLY A 98 -9.60 -3.83 -11.96
CA GLY A 98 -10.67 -4.11 -11.01
C GLY A 98 -10.50 -3.49 -9.63
N GLU A 99 -9.37 -2.82 -9.36
CA GLU A 99 -9.08 -2.14 -8.08
C GLU A 99 -9.28 -0.63 -8.15
N LEU A 100 -9.55 -0.07 -9.33
CA LEU A 100 -9.65 1.38 -9.56
C LEU A 100 -10.76 2.08 -8.75
N ASN A 101 -11.78 1.35 -8.30
CA ASN A 101 -12.84 1.89 -7.47
C ASN A 101 -13.53 3.13 -8.11
N ASP A 102 -13.84 3.02 -9.41
CA ASP A 102 -14.43 4.07 -10.27
C ASP A 102 -13.52 5.30 -10.51
N ILE A 103 -12.24 5.24 -10.14
CA ILE A 103 -11.27 6.31 -10.44
C ILE A 103 -10.82 6.16 -11.90
N VAL A 104 -10.73 7.29 -12.60
CA VAL A 104 -10.13 7.35 -13.94
C VAL A 104 -8.62 7.23 -13.82
N GLU A 105 -8.01 6.28 -14.55
CA GLU A 105 -6.57 5.98 -14.44
C GLU A 105 -5.68 7.20 -14.61
N GLY A 106 -5.95 8.02 -15.63
CA GLY A 106 -5.16 9.21 -15.92
C GLY A 106 -5.17 10.28 -14.81
N ASP A 107 -6.13 10.20 -13.88
CA ASP A 107 -6.26 11.10 -12.74
C ASP A 107 -5.60 10.56 -11.46
N LEU A 108 -4.96 9.38 -11.53
CA LEU A 108 -4.33 8.76 -10.37
C LEU A 108 -3.13 9.56 -9.86
N VAL A 109 -3.07 9.69 -8.56
CA VAL A 109 -1.95 10.26 -7.80
C VAL A 109 -1.49 9.28 -6.73
N LEU A 110 -0.22 9.35 -6.34
CA LEU A 110 0.32 8.57 -5.25
C LEU A 110 -0.03 9.23 -3.91
N GLU A 111 -0.46 8.44 -2.95
CA GLU A 111 -0.80 8.89 -1.59
C GLU A 111 0.08 8.23 -0.56
N LEU A 112 0.69 9.03 0.32
CA LEU A 112 1.45 8.55 1.47
C LEU A 112 0.76 8.96 2.77
N GLN A 113 0.60 8.01 3.68
CA GLN A 113 0.11 8.28 5.03
C GLN A 113 1.27 8.50 5.99
N ALA A 114 1.24 9.62 6.68
CA ALA A 114 2.20 9.95 7.73
C ALA A 114 1.86 9.23 9.06
N ASP A 115 2.70 9.40 10.07
CA ASP A 115 2.53 8.77 11.39
C ASP A 115 1.29 9.27 12.15
N ASP A 116 0.87 10.50 11.89
CA ASP A 116 -0.33 11.13 12.46
C ASP A 116 -1.63 10.81 11.72
N ASP A 117 -1.63 9.80 10.85
CA ASP A 117 -2.73 9.38 9.99
C ASP A 117 -3.11 10.36 8.86
N SER A 118 -2.43 11.48 8.72
CA SER A 118 -2.66 12.39 7.60
C SER A 118 -2.15 11.81 6.29
N TRP A 119 -2.87 12.07 5.20
CA TRP A 119 -2.47 11.70 3.85
C TRP A 119 -1.89 12.90 3.10
N THR A 120 -0.87 12.65 2.31
CA THR A 120 -0.25 13.64 1.43
C THR A 120 -0.23 13.11 0.01
N THR A 121 -0.75 13.93 -0.89
CA THR A 121 -0.88 13.64 -2.32
C THR A 121 0.40 14.02 -3.08
N TYR A 122 0.85 13.14 -3.96
CA TYR A 122 1.98 13.35 -4.85
C TYR A 122 1.56 13.11 -6.30
N THR A 123 1.50 14.18 -7.09
CA THR A 123 1.21 14.09 -8.53
C THR A 123 2.44 13.55 -9.25
N GLY A 124 2.39 12.27 -9.56
CA GLY A 124 3.47 11.51 -10.18
C GLY A 124 3.25 11.26 -11.67
N THR A 125 3.86 10.19 -12.16
CA THR A 125 3.67 9.68 -13.52
C THR A 125 2.74 8.49 -13.47
N VAL A 126 1.66 8.54 -14.25
CA VAL A 126 0.74 7.41 -14.47
C VAL A 126 1.14 6.72 -15.79
N ASP A 127 1.27 5.41 -15.74
CA ASP A 127 1.44 4.55 -16.91
C ASP A 127 0.24 3.59 -16.99
N GLU A 128 -0.77 3.99 -17.78
CA GLU A 128 -2.01 3.24 -17.97
C GLU A 128 -1.79 1.91 -18.72
N VAL A 129 -0.67 1.76 -19.44
CA VAL A 129 -0.35 0.51 -20.16
C VAL A 129 0.16 -0.56 -19.20
N ASN A 130 0.97 -0.15 -18.22
CA ASN A 130 1.55 -1.03 -17.21
C ASN A 130 0.80 -0.97 -15.88
N ASN A 131 -0.27 -0.17 -15.77
CA ASN A 131 -1.10 0.03 -14.59
C ASN A 131 -0.26 0.42 -13.37
N THR A 132 0.51 1.50 -13.51
CA THR A 132 1.38 1.99 -12.43
C THR A 132 1.26 3.49 -12.21
N VAL A 133 1.45 3.89 -10.94
CA VAL A 133 1.66 5.29 -10.54
C VAL A 133 3.01 5.37 -9.86
N SER A 134 3.87 6.28 -10.29
CA SER A 134 5.20 6.44 -9.70
C SER A 134 5.51 7.88 -9.34
N TYR A 135 6.27 8.07 -8.26
CA TYR A 135 6.79 9.38 -7.84
C TYR A 135 8.20 9.26 -7.31
N THR A 136 9.06 10.24 -7.64
CA THR A 136 10.45 10.33 -7.17
C THR A 136 10.58 11.41 -6.11
N PHE A 137 10.97 10.99 -4.91
CA PHE A 137 11.21 11.84 -3.75
C PHE A 137 12.67 12.28 -3.73
N ASN A 138 12.92 13.56 -3.98
CA ASN A 138 14.26 14.14 -3.89
C ASN A 138 14.59 14.57 -2.45
N ASP A 139 13.58 14.91 -1.66
CA ASP A 139 13.67 15.21 -0.24
C ASP A 139 13.18 14.02 0.60
N PRO A 140 13.75 13.79 1.80
CA PRO A 140 13.35 12.68 2.65
C PRO A 140 11.88 12.73 3.06
N VAL A 141 11.17 11.62 2.84
CA VAL A 141 9.78 11.43 3.29
C VAL A 141 9.69 10.29 4.28
N SER A 142 8.68 10.33 5.14
CA SER A 142 8.39 9.26 6.10
C SER A 142 6.93 8.89 6.00
N PHE A 143 6.64 7.58 5.94
CA PHE A 143 5.29 7.09 5.72
C PHE A 143 5.06 5.72 6.36
N LYS A 144 3.81 5.42 6.66
CA LYS A 144 3.36 4.12 7.17
C LYS A 144 2.32 3.43 6.27
N ALA A 145 1.78 4.15 5.28
CA ALA A 145 0.94 3.53 4.26
C ALA A 145 1.13 4.21 2.90
N VAL A 146 0.83 3.43 1.84
CA VAL A 146 0.89 3.86 0.45
C VAL A 146 -0.35 3.37 -0.27
N THR A 147 -0.98 4.24 -1.05
CA THR A 147 -2.06 3.90 -1.98
C THR A 147 -2.04 4.85 -3.17
N ALA A 148 -3.04 4.76 -4.04
CA ALA A 148 -3.31 5.74 -5.07
C ALA A 148 -4.77 6.19 -4.98
N SER A 149 -5.04 7.46 -5.29
CA SER A 149 -6.39 8.03 -5.36
C SER A 149 -6.51 8.97 -6.56
N SER A 150 -7.68 9.56 -6.77
CA SER A 150 -7.78 10.70 -7.70
C SER A 150 -7.25 11.96 -7.03
N ALA A 151 -6.66 12.86 -7.82
CA ALA A 151 -6.33 14.21 -7.35
C ALA A 151 -7.60 14.94 -6.83
N ASP A 152 -7.47 15.68 -5.73
CA ASP A 152 -8.54 16.54 -5.17
C ASP A 152 -8.78 17.77 -6.05
#